data_38e65a1005a2acbe7031afdfaf7f80d4
#
_entry.id   38e65a1005a2acbe7031afdfaf7f80d4
#
_cell.length_a   1.000
_cell.length_b   1.000
_cell.length_c   1.000
_cell.angle_alpha   90.00
_cell.angle_beta   90.00
_cell.angle_gamma   90.00
#
_symmetry.space_group_name_H-M   'P 1'
#
loop_
_entity.id
_entity.type
_entity.pdbx_description
1 polymer ?
#
loop_
_entity_poly.entity_id
_entity_poly.type
_entity_poly.pdbx_seq_one_letter_code
_entity_poly.pdbx_strand_id
1 'polypeptide(L)'
;MNILVFFVLLVFCHEILAGKNFRTPEAMEFANDLSEKFQYKRSEILSALNSANHRQIVIDNISKPAEKTLSWGEYRDIFLDKARVDNGKIFMKDNHLDLARVEADFGIPAEIVTAIIGVETRYGKIMGSHPVLDSLATLAFYYPPRSSFFKEELKELF
;
A
#
# COMPACT_ATOMS: atom_id res chain seq x y z
N MET A 1 18.96 33.96 -34.97
CA MET A 1 17.91 33.22 -34.26
C MET A 1 18.60 32.45 -33.15
N ASN A 2 18.28 32.79 -31.97
CA ASN A 2 19.13 32.99 -30.80
C ASN A 2 19.51 31.69 -30.08
N ILE A 3 20.80 31.49 -29.86
CA ILE A 3 21.42 30.50 -28.96
C ILE A 3 20.75 30.51 -27.56
N LEU A 4 20.23 31.66 -27.11
CA LEU A 4 19.53 31.83 -25.84
C LEU A 4 18.19 31.07 -25.78
N VAL A 5 17.45 30.97 -26.90
CA VAL A 5 16.17 30.23 -26.96
C VAL A 5 16.40 28.73 -26.92
N PHE A 6 17.53 28.26 -27.48
CA PHE A 6 17.88 26.84 -27.46
C PHE A 6 18.32 26.38 -26.06
N PHE A 7 18.96 27.26 -25.28
CA PHE A 7 19.37 26.94 -23.91
C PHE A 7 18.17 26.89 -22.93
N VAL A 8 17.19 27.78 -23.11
CA VAL A 8 15.97 27.77 -22.30
C VAL A 8 15.11 26.52 -22.57
N LEU A 9 15.04 26.07 -23.84
CA LEU A 9 14.34 24.83 -24.21
C LEU A 9 15.03 23.57 -23.68
N LEU A 10 16.37 23.55 -23.59
CA LEU A 10 17.13 22.43 -23.02
C LEU A 10 16.96 22.33 -21.48
N VAL A 11 16.87 23.46 -20.77
CA VAL A 11 16.64 23.45 -19.32
C VAL A 11 15.20 22.99 -19.00
N PHE A 12 14.21 23.40 -19.79
CA PHE A 12 12.82 22.93 -19.61
C PHE A 12 12.64 21.45 -19.98
N CYS A 13 13.46 20.91 -20.90
CA CYS A 13 13.38 19.51 -21.30
C CYS A 13 13.99 18.56 -20.25
N HIS A 14 14.87 19.04 -19.35
CA HIS A 14 15.45 18.24 -18.29
C HIS A 14 14.49 17.98 -17.12
N GLU A 15 13.56 18.88 -16.84
CA GLU A 15 12.57 18.66 -15.77
C GLU A 15 11.45 17.69 -16.17
N ILE A 16 11.19 17.50 -17.47
CA ILE A 16 10.12 16.60 -17.96
C ILE A 16 10.55 15.13 -17.94
N LEU A 17 11.85 14.82 -17.84
CA LEU A 17 12.39 13.47 -17.84
C LEU A 17 12.78 12.94 -16.46
N ALA A 18 12.74 13.75 -15.41
CA ALA A 18 12.93 13.28 -14.04
C ALA A 18 11.65 12.60 -13.58
N GLY A 19 11.59 11.27 -13.67
CA GLY A 19 10.49 10.47 -13.11
C GLY A 19 10.24 10.88 -11.65
N LYS A 20 8.98 10.87 -11.23
CA LYS A 20 8.60 11.15 -9.83
C LYS A 20 9.39 10.22 -8.91
N ASN A 21 10.08 10.79 -7.93
CA ASN A 21 10.90 10.07 -6.95
C ASN A 21 10.57 10.57 -5.54
N PHE A 22 11.09 9.87 -4.53
CA PHE A 22 10.83 10.20 -3.12
C PHE A 22 12.00 10.93 -2.44
N ARG A 23 12.80 11.68 -3.23
CA ARG A 23 13.88 12.56 -2.73
C ARG A 23 13.39 14.00 -2.58
N THR A 24 12.16 14.17 -2.10
CA THR A 24 11.53 15.48 -1.92
C THR A 24 11.79 16.03 -0.52
N PRO A 25 11.70 17.35 -0.29
CA PRO A 25 11.76 17.92 1.04
C PRO A 25 10.78 17.30 2.02
N GLU A 26 9.55 17.00 1.58
CA GLU A 26 8.51 16.35 2.39
C GLU A 26 8.88 14.93 2.81
N ALA A 27 9.51 14.16 1.93
CA ALA A 27 9.98 12.81 2.27
C ALA A 27 11.17 12.86 3.24
N MET A 28 12.03 13.88 3.13
CA MET A 28 13.12 14.13 4.09
C MET A 28 12.58 14.55 5.45
N GLU A 29 11.58 15.43 5.50
CA GLU A 29 10.89 15.84 6.73
C GLU A 29 10.22 14.63 7.41
N PHE A 30 9.49 13.83 6.65
CA PHE A 30 8.90 12.58 7.14
C PHE A 30 9.94 11.66 7.77
N ALA A 31 11.11 11.46 7.13
CA ALA A 31 12.18 10.62 7.66
C ALA A 31 12.81 11.22 8.94
N ASN A 32 12.92 12.56 9.03
CA ASN A 32 13.38 13.24 10.24
C ASN A 32 12.38 13.01 11.39
N ASP A 33 11.10 13.24 11.16
CA ASP A 33 10.03 13.07 12.14
C ASP A 33 9.99 11.64 12.72
N LEU A 34 10.12 10.63 11.87
CA LEU A 34 10.16 9.24 12.34
C LEU A 34 11.41 8.94 13.16
N SER A 35 12.56 9.46 12.73
CA SER A 35 13.82 9.27 13.45
C SER A 35 13.78 9.91 14.83
N GLU A 36 13.20 11.10 14.97
CA GLU A 36 13.11 11.82 16.23
C GLU A 36 12.09 11.23 17.20
N LYS A 37 10.90 10.83 16.68
CA LYS A 37 9.78 10.40 17.52
C LYS A 37 9.81 8.92 17.89
N PHE A 38 10.34 8.05 17.01
CA PHE A 38 10.21 6.59 17.12
C PHE A 38 11.53 5.83 17.11
N GLN A 39 12.68 6.52 17.19
CA GLN A 39 14.02 5.91 17.21
C GLN A 39 14.40 5.10 15.95
N TYR A 40 13.68 5.28 14.84
CA TYR A 40 14.06 4.69 13.56
C TYR A 40 15.34 5.35 13.02
N LYS A 41 16.18 4.58 12.35
CA LYS A 41 17.36 5.17 11.71
C LYS A 41 16.95 5.91 10.44
N ARG A 42 17.13 7.24 10.46
CA ARG A 42 16.84 8.12 9.30
C ARG A 42 17.40 7.59 7.99
N SER A 43 18.63 7.04 8.00
CA SER A 43 19.28 6.48 6.81
C SER A 43 18.54 5.27 6.23
N GLU A 44 17.94 4.43 7.08
CA GLU A 44 17.18 3.26 6.66
C GLU A 44 15.86 3.70 6.01
N ILE A 45 15.14 4.66 6.61
CA ILE A 45 13.92 5.24 6.03
C ILE A 45 14.20 5.85 4.67
N LEU A 46 15.23 6.71 4.56
CA LEU A 46 15.60 7.33 3.29
C LEU A 46 16.07 6.31 2.24
N SER A 47 16.77 5.25 2.65
CA SER A 47 17.16 4.17 1.76
C SER A 47 15.94 3.44 1.20
N ALA A 48 14.98 3.12 2.04
CA ALA A 48 13.73 2.48 1.62
C ALA A 48 12.94 3.38 0.65
N LEU A 49 12.72 4.65 1.01
CA LEU A 49 12.05 5.61 0.14
C LEU A 49 12.78 5.81 -1.20
N ASN A 50 14.11 5.83 -1.20
CA ASN A 50 14.90 5.94 -2.42
C ASN A 50 14.82 4.69 -3.32
N SER A 51 14.51 3.52 -2.75
CA SER A 51 14.29 2.28 -3.50
C SER A 51 12.87 2.14 -4.04
N ALA A 52 11.92 2.90 -3.49
CA ALA A 52 10.53 2.87 -3.91
C ALA A 52 10.33 3.49 -5.29
N ASN A 53 9.33 2.97 -6.02
CA ASN A 53 8.96 3.47 -7.33
C ASN A 53 7.58 4.14 -7.28
N HIS A 54 7.46 5.30 -7.90
CA HIS A 54 6.17 5.96 -8.06
C HIS A 54 5.22 5.10 -8.91
N ARG A 55 3.98 4.90 -8.43
CA ARG A 55 2.95 4.07 -9.07
C ARG A 55 1.72 4.90 -9.43
N GLN A 56 1.72 5.55 -10.59
CA GLN A 56 0.58 6.37 -11.05
C GLN A 56 -0.74 5.59 -11.02
N ILE A 57 -0.71 4.31 -11.39
CA ILE A 57 -1.90 3.44 -11.39
C ILE A 57 -2.59 3.36 -10.02
N VAL A 58 -1.85 3.49 -8.92
CA VAL A 58 -2.42 3.48 -7.56
C VAL A 58 -3.23 4.74 -7.31
N ILE A 59 -2.72 5.91 -7.76
CA ILE A 59 -3.46 7.18 -7.71
C ILE A 59 -4.71 7.11 -8.59
N ASP A 60 -4.57 6.61 -9.81
CA ASP A 60 -5.67 6.49 -10.76
C ASP A 60 -6.79 5.60 -10.22
N ASN A 61 -6.43 4.50 -9.56
CA ASN A 61 -7.41 3.58 -8.99
C ASN A 61 -8.14 4.17 -7.78
N ILE A 62 -7.43 4.82 -6.85
CA ILE A 62 -8.06 5.42 -5.66
C ILE A 62 -8.89 6.67 -6.01
N SER A 63 -8.58 7.32 -7.12
CA SER A 63 -9.29 8.51 -7.58
C SER A 63 -10.57 8.19 -8.37
N LYS A 64 -10.79 6.94 -8.76
CA LYS A 64 -12.01 6.53 -9.47
C LYS A 64 -13.20 6.57 -8.51
N PRO A 65 -14.32 7.16 -8.93
CA PRO A 65 -15.58 7.04 -8.21
C PRO A 65 -15.98 5.57 -8.05
N ALA A 66 -16.66 5.24 -6.95
CA ALA A 66 -17.30 3.93 -6.83
C ALA A 66 -18.36 3.80 -7.92
N GLU A 67 -18.12 2.96 -8.92
CA GLU A 67 -18.96 2.88 -10.12
C GLU A 67 -20.34 2.27 -9.83
N LYS A 68 -20.49 1.51 -8.75
CA LYS A 68 -21.74 0.83 -8.40
C LYS A 68 -21.89 0.65 -6.91
N THR A 69 -23.05 1.09 -6.39
CA THR A 69 -23.48 0.74 -5.03
C THR A 69 -24.19 -0.62 -5.11
N LEU A 70 -23.60 -1.66 -4.53
CA LEU A 70 -24.20 -2.97 -4.43
C LEU A 70 -25.19 -3.01 -3.27
N SER A 71 -26.29 -3.76 -3.42
CA SER A 71 -27.10 -4.16 -2.28
C SER A 71 -26.30 -5.08 -1.35
N TRP A 72 -26.73 -5.20 -0.09
CA TRP A 72 -26.09 -6.13 0.85
C TRP A 72 -26.04 -7.58 0.33
N GLY A 73 -27.11 -8.05 -0.33
CA GLY A 73 -27.14 -9.38 -0.91
C GLY A 73 -26.07 -9.58 -1.98
N GLU A 74 -25.97 -8.66 -2.94
CA GLU A 74 -24.95 -8.70 -4.00
C GLU A 74 -23.53 -8.62 -3.43
N TYR A 75 -23.31 -7.75 -2.42
CA TYR A 75 -22.01 -7.62 -1.76
C TYR A 75 -21.63 -8.91 -1.02
N ARG A 76 -22.56 -9.46 -0.23
CA ARG A 76 -22.35 -10.71 0.50
C ARG A 76 -21.97 -11.86 -0.41
N ASP A 77 -22.64 -11.99 -1.55
CA ASP A 77 -22.46 -13.09 -2.49
C ASP A 77 -21.06 -13.07 -3.18
N ILE A 78 -20.38 -11.90 -3.20
CA ILE A 78 -18.98 -11.81 -3.62
C ILE A 78 -18.07 -12.63 -2.69
N PHE A 79 -18.40 -12.73 -1.40
CA PHE A 79 -17.54 -13.33 -0.38
C PHE A 79 -17.99 -14.70 0.11
N LEU A 80 -19.27 -15.05 -0.03
CA LEU A 80 -19.84 -16.29 0.51
C LEU A 80 -20.14 -17.33 -0.56
N ASP A 81 -19.29 -17.43 -1.59
CA ASP A 81 -19.39 -18.54 -2.53
C ASP A 81 -18.91 -19.87 -1.89
N LYS A 82 -19.49 -20.99 -2.39
CA LYS A 82 -19.19 -22.33 -1.87
C LYS A 82 -17.70 -22.67 -1.94
N ALA A 83 -17.03 -22.26 -3.01
CA ALA A 83 -15.59 -22.57 -3.20
C ALA A 83 -14.73 -21.84 -2.14
N ARG A 84 -15.10 -20.60 -1.77
CA ARG A 84 -14.41 -19.89 -0.71
C ARG A 84 -14.59 -20.57 0.64
N VAL A 85 -15.81 -20.97 0.99
CA VAL A 85 -16.09 -21.69 2.24
C VAL A 85 -15.30 -23.02 2.30
N ASP A 86 -15.29 -23.78 1.24
CA ASP A 86 -14.57 -25.06 1.19
C ASP A 86 -13.04 -24.88 1.28
N ASN A 87 -12.50 -23.87 0.58
CA ASN A 87 -11.08 -23.51 0.70
C ASN A 87 -10.73 -23.03 2.12
N GLY A 88 -11.64 -22.35 2.80
CA GLY A 88 -11.46 -21.94 4.21
C GLY A 88 -11.31 -23.13 5.15
N LYS A 89 -12.15 -24.16 4.98
CA LYS A 89 -12.03 -25.41 5.77
C LYS A 89 -10.69 -26.11 5.52
N ILE A 90 -10.23 -26.12 4.27
CA ILE A 90 -8.91 -26.67 3.92
C ILE A 90 -7.80 -25.84 4.57
N PHE A 91 -7.86 -24.50 4.46
CA PHE A 91 -6.88 -23.60 5.06
C PHE A 91 -6.79 -23.78 6.58
N MET A 92 -7.94 -23.86 7.29
CA MET A 92 -7.97 -24.12 8.74
C MET A 92 -7.31 -25.44 9.09
N LYS A 93 -7.58 -26.50 8.34
CA LYS A 93 -7.01 -27.81 8.55
C LYS A 93 -5.48 -27.78 8.37
N ASP A 94 -5.02 -27.17 7.28
CA ASP A 94 -3.61 -27.16 6.90
C ASP A 94 -2.75 -26.26 7.82
N ASN A 95 -3.38 -25.22 8.42
CA ASN A 95 -2.71 -24.25 9.29
C ASN A 95 -3.17 -24.35 10.75
N HIS A 96 -3.72 -25.48 11.18
CA HIS A 96 -4.36 -25.63 12.50
C HIS A 96 -3.44 -25.31 13.68
N LEU A 97 -2.12 -25.62 13.60
CA LEU A 97 -1.16 -25.33 14.66
C LEU A 97 -0.89 -23.83 14.80
N ASP A 98 -0.72 -23.12 13.69
CA ASP A 98 -0.50 -21.67 13.71
C ASP A 98 -1.76 -20.92 14.16
N LEU A 99 -2.92 -21.34 13.70
CA LEU A 99 -4.19 -20.78 14.13
C LEU A 99 -4.46 -21.01 15.63
N ALA A 100 -4.16 -22.20 16.15
CA ALA A 100 -4.29 -22.48 17.57
C ALA A 100 -3.33 -21.62 18.41
N ARG A 101 -2.10 -21.36 17.94
CA ARG A 101 -1.17 -20.46 18.59
C ARG A 101 -1.69 -19.02 18.61
N VAL A 102 -2.21 -18.51 17.47
CA VAL A 102 -2.81 -17.17 17.41
C VAL A 102 -3.99 -17.05 18.37
N GLU A 103 -4.84 -18.08 18.45
CA GLU A 103 -5.97 -18.09 19.38
C GLU A 103 -5.50 -18.08 20.85
N ALA A 104 -4.47 -18.84 21.17
CA ALA A 104 -3.89 -18.86 22.52
C ALA A 104 -3.23 -17.53 22.90
N ASP A 105 -2.49 -16.90 21.99
CA ASP A 105 -1.72 -15.69 22.26
C ASP A 105 -2.59 -14.42 22.23
N PHE A 106 -3.61 -14.35 21.37
CA PHE A 106 -4.41 -13.16 21.14
C PHE A 106 -5.90 -13.29 21.45
N GLY A 107 -6.38 -14.49 21.77
CA GLY A 107 -7.80 -14.75 22.06
C GLY A 107 -8.73 -14.60 20.85
N ILE A 108 -8.19 -14.63 19.63
CA ILE A 108 -8.96 -14.49 18.39
C ILE A 108 -9.26 -15.87 17.82
N PRO A 109 -10.55 -16.27 17.68
CA PRO A 109 -10.92 -17.58 17.16
C PRO A 109 -10.34 -17.87 15.78
N ALA A 110 -9.91 -19.10 15.54
CA ALA A 110 -9.32 -19.55 14.28
C ALA A 110 -10.20 -19.26 13.06
N GLU A 111 -11.53 -19.35 13.22
CA GLU A 111 -12.51 -19.07 12.20
C GLU A 111 -12.48 -17.60 11.76
N ILE A 112 -12.31 -16.68 12.69
CA ILE A 112 -12.24 -15.23 12.40
C ILE A 112 -10.98 -14.92 11.61
N VAL A 113 -9.81 -15.41 12.04
CA VAL A 113 -8.55 -15.23 11.32
C VAL A 113 -8.65 -15.81 9.91
N THR A 114 -9.18 -17.03 9.79
CA THR A 114 -9.40 -17.70 8.50
C THR A 114 -10.33 -16.92 7.59
N ALA A 115 -11.44 -16.38 8.12
CA ALA A 115 -12.40 -15.60 7.34
C ALA A 115 -11.76 -14.32 6.78
N ILE A 116 -11.00 -13.59 7.60
CA ILE A 116 -10.28 -12.38 7.16
C ILE A 116 -9.30 -12.74 6.04
N ILE A 117 -8.44 -13.75 6.21
CA ILE A 117 -7.49 -14.19 5.18
C ILE A 117 -8.22 -14.61 3.91
N GLY A 118 -9.39 -15.25 4.05
CA GLY A 118 -10.22 -15.65 2.93
C GLY A 118 -10.82 -14.49 2.14
N VAL A 119 -11.26 -13.44 2.84
CA VAL A 119 -11.79 -12.21 2.22
C VAL A 119 -10.68 -11.43 1.52
N GLU A 120 -9.57 -11.17 2.22
CA GLU A 120 -8.51 -10.29 1.75
C GLU A 120 -7.69 -10.90 0.61
N THR A 121 -7.34 -12.18 0.70
CA THR A 121 -6.35 -12.78 -0.19
C THR A 121 -6.78 -14.07 -0.87
N ARG A 122 -8.02 -14.53 -0.67
CA ARG A 122 -8.47 -15.89 -1.07
C ARG A 122 -7.48 -16.97 -0.59
N TYR A 123 -7.14 -16.91 0.69
CA TYR A 123 -6.18 -17.83 1.34
C TYR A 123 -4.78 -17.77 0.71
N GLY A 124 -4.26 -16.55 0.47
CA GLY A 124 -2.95 -16.30 -0.10
C GLY A 124 -2.86 -16.43 -1.62
N LYS A 125 -3.96 -16.75 -2.32
CA LYS A 125 -3.97 -16.88 -3.78
C LYS A 125 -3.94 -15.54 -4.52
N ILE A 126 -4.38 -14.46 -3.88
CA ILE A 126 -4.43 -13.11 -4.44
C ILE A 126 -3.81 -12.16 -3.40
N MET A 127 -2.58 -11.76 -3.62
CA MET A 127 -1.84 -10.89 -2.68
C MET A 127 -1.57 -9.49 -3.23
N GLY A 128 -2.29 -9.08 -4.28
CA GLY A 128 -2.04 -7.82 -4.95
C GLY A 128 -0.84 -7.87 -5.90
N SER A 129 -0.69 -6.83 -6.73
CA SER A 129 0.34 -6.74 -7.76
C SER A 129 1.31 -5.57 -7.57
N HIS A 130 1.08 -4.73 -6.56
CA HIS A 130 1.90 -3.56 -6.30
C HIS A 130 2.63 -3.70 -4.97
N PRO A 131 3.95 -3.42 -4.91
CA PRO A 131 4.69 -3.36 -3.65
C PRO A 131 4.04 -2.36 -2.69
N VAL A 132 3.91 -2.74 -1.42
CA VAL A 132 3.25 -1.91 -0.39
C VAL A 132 4.00 -0.60 -0.22
N LEU A 133 5.33 -0.63 -0.13
CA LEU A 133 6.17 0.55 0.00
C LEU A 133 5.96 1.54 -1.18
N ASP A 134 5.96 1.04 -2.43
CA ASP A 134 5.72 1.86 -3.62
C ASP A 134 4.35 2.53 -3.55
N SER A 135 3.33 1.76 -3.17
CA SER A 135 1.94 2.22 -3.11
C SER A 135 1.74 3.26 -2.01
N LEU A 136 2.19 2.98 -0.79
CA LEU A 136 2.06 3.90 0.33
C LEU A 136 2.88 5.16 0.14
N ALA A 137 4.13 5.06 -0.32
CA ALA A 137 4.95 6.22 -0.62
C ALA A 137 4.33 7.08 -1.74
N THR A 138 3.79 6.46 -2.80
CA THR A 138 3.09 7.18 -3.86
C THR A 138 1.89 7.95 -3.30
N LEU A 139 1.04 7.33 -2.49
CA LEU A 139 -0.14 7.97 -1.93
C LEU A 139 0.21 9.01 -0.86
N ALA A 140 1.23 8.77 -0.05
CA ALA A 140 1.69 9.68 0.97
C ALA A 140 2.22 11.01 0.39
N PHE A 141 2.97 10.96 -0.71
CA PHE A 141 3.66 12.12 -1.23
C PHE A 141 3.06 12.70 -2.52
N TYR A 142 2.21 11.96 -3.22
CA TYR A 142 1.66 12.37 -4.52
C TYR A 142 0.13 12.33 -4.61
N TYR A 143 -0.57 12.06 -3.48
CA TYR A 143 -2.04 12.09 -3.41
C TYR A 143 -2.53 13.02 -2.31
N PRO A 144 -2.59 14.35 -2.56
CA PRO A 144 -2.93 15.37 -1.56
C PRO A 144 -4.22 15.12 -0.77
N PRO A 145 -5.33 14.59 -1.37
CA PRO A 145 -6.60 14.47 -0.64
C PRO A 145 -6.52 13.62 0.64
N ARG A 146 -5.58 12.67 0.71
CA ARG A 146 -5.39 11.78 1.87
C ARG A 146 -3.92 11.59 2.23
N SER A 147 -3.05 12.53 1.89
CA SER A 147 -1.60 12.44 2.14
C SER A 147 -1.26 12.16 3.62
N SER A 148 -1.89 12.86 4.55
CA SER A 148 -1.67 12.65 6.00
C SER A 148 -2.03 11.22 6.44
N PHE A 149 -3.16 10.70 6.00
CA PHE A 149 -3.55 9.32 6.28
C PHE A 149 -2.49 8.33 5.77
N PHE A 150 -2.06 8.46 4.51
CA PHE A 150 -1.09 7.54 3.95
C PHE A 150 0.32 7.70 4.51
N LYS A 151 0.68 8.87 5.06
CA LYS A 151 1.91 9.05 5.83
C LYS A 151 1.88 8.26 7.15
N GLU A 152 0.73 8.21 7.84
CA GLU A 152 0.59 7.37 9.04
C GLU A 152 0.67 5.88 8.69
N GLU A 153 -0.01 5.42 7.62
CA GLU A 153 0.10 4.03 7.15
C GLU A 153 1.55 3.66 6.72
N LEU A 154 2.24 4.61 6.06
CA LEU A 154 3.64 4.42 5.67
C LEU A 154 4.57 4.34 6.89
N LYS A 155 4.26 5.05 7.96
CA LYS A 155 4.98 4.98 9.23
C LYS A 155 4.88 3.58 9.86
N GLU A 156 3.68 2.97 9.84
CA GLU A 156 3.48 1.62 10.41
C GLU A 156 4.20 0.51 9.60
N LEU A 157 4.68 0.82 8.39
CA LEU A 157 5.46 -0.10 7.57
C LEU A 157 6.94 -0.18 8.01
N PHE A 158 7.46 0.86 8.68
CA PHE A 158 8.85 0.92 9.16
C PHE A 158 9.01 0.33 10.54
#